data_b58bb7ab80e8dc4e6692f63edc9ad493
#
_entry.id   b58bb7ab80e8dc4e6692f63edc9ad493
#
_cell.length_a   1.000
_cell.length_b   1.000
_cell.length_c   1.000
_cell.angle_alpha   90.00
_cell.angle_beta   90.00
_cell.angle_gamma   90.00
#
_symmetry.space_group_name_H-M   'P 1'
#
loop_
_entity.id
_entity.type
_entity.pdbx_description
1 polymer ?
#
loop_
_entity_poly.entity_id
_entity_poly.type
_entity_poly.pdbx_seq_one_letter_code
_entity_poly.pdbx_strand_id
1 'polypeptide(L)'
;MYDITYGSLVPHVDNLVIIDDSIVRGTTLRQSIIGILDRLHPKKIVIVSSSPQVRYPDYYGIDMASMDQFIAFKAAIILKERDMKDVIARAYNKSKDQVGLPKEQMVNYVKEIYAPFTNEEIAAKMVELLTPKGTQAKVEIVYQTLEGLHEACPNHTGDWYFSGDYPTPGGVKLVNQAFIDYNRKSLSILKNNHSR
;
A
#
# COMPACT_ATOMS: atom_id res chain seq x y z
N MET A 1 -13.12 7.27 19.24
CA MET A 1 -14.49 6.76 19.22
C MET A 1 -15.16 7.43 18.03
N TYR A 2 -15.67 6.65 17.07
CA TYR A 2 -16.39 7.23 15.93
C TYR A 2 -17.83 7.50 16.35
N ASP A 3 -18.31 8.71 16.14
CA ASP A 3 -19.70 9.08 16.35
C ASP A 3 -20.48 8.93 15.03
N ILE A 4 -21.63 8.32 15.07
CA ILE A 4 -22.48 8.09 13.90
C ILE A 4 -23.84 8.74 14.16
N THR A 5 -24.16 9.75 13.36
CA THR A 5 -25.49 10.35 13.36
C THR A 5 -26.42 9.46 12.54
N TYR A 6 -27.22 8.65 13.23
CA TYR A 6 -28.24 7.82 12.61
C TYR A 6 -29.33 8.67 11.96
N GLY A 7 -29.81 8.24 10.80
CA GLY A 7 -30.87 8.93 10.05
C GLY A 7 -30.38 10.03 9.11
N SER A 8 -29.06 10.27 9.04
CA SER A 8 -28.48 11.21 8.07
C SER A 8 -28.28 10.62 6.66
N LEU A 9 -28.48 9.32 6.50
CA LEU A 9 -28.27 8.58 5.25
C LEU A 9 -29.54 7.80 4.90
N VAL A 10 -29.91 7.85 3.60
CA VAL A 10 -31.01 7.03 3.05
C VAL A 10 -30.43 5.67 2.63
N PRO A 11 -30.81 4.56 3.32
CA PRO A 11 -30.28 3.23 3.04
C PRO A 11 -30.51 2.82 1.58
N HIS A 12 -29.51 2.16 1.00
CA HIS A 12 -29.49 1.64 -0.38
C HIS A 12 -29.58 2.69 -1.48
N VAL A 13 -29.65 3.99 -1.15
CA VAL A 13 -29.73 5.12 -2.08
C VAL A 13 -28.45 5.95 -2.04
N ASP A 14 -28.06 6.37 -0.88
CA ASP A 14 -26.93 7.30 -0.70
C ASP A 14 -25.58 6.61 -0.81
N ASN A 15 -24.61 7.37 -1.31
CA ASN A 15 -23.21 7.01 -1.28
C ASN A 15 -22.54 7.71 -0.09
N LEU A 16 -21.83 6.93 0.71
CA LEU A 16 -21.08 7.44 1.84
C LEU A 16 -19.63 7.70 1.41
N VAL A 17 -19.14 8.91 1.68
CA VAL A 17 -17.74 9.31 1.41
C VAL A 17 -17.01 9.47 2.72
N ILE A 18 -15.86 8.82 2.84
CA ILE A 18 -14.94 8.94 3.96
C ILE A 18 -13.67 9.61 3.46
N ILE A 19 -13.15 10.58 4.20
CA ILE A 19 -11.87 11.21 3.91
C ILE A 19 -10.86 10.75 4.96
N ASP A 20 -9.72 10.25 4.51
CA ASP A 20 -8.61 9.79 5.33
C ASP A 20 -7.32 10.49 4.85
N ASP A 21 -6.35 10.68 5.73
CA ASP A 21 -5.07 11.31 5.38
C ASP A 21 -4.20 10.36 4.56
N SER A 22 -4.10 9.11 4.97
CA SER A 22 -3.32 8.09 4.26
C SER A 22 -3.74 6.67 4.61
N ILE A 23 -3.62 5.75 3.64
CA ILE A 23 -3.87 4.34 3.85
C ILE A 23 -2.56 3.56 3.76
N VAL A 24 -2.00 3.21 4.92
CA VAL A 24 -0.76 2.43 5.02
C VAL A 24 -1.06 0.95 5.16
N ARG A 25 -1.54 0.52 6.32
CA ARG A 25 -1.85 -0.88 6.64
C ARG A 25 -3.28 -1.26 6.32
N GLY A 26 -4.18 -0.28 6.37
CA GLY A 26 -5.61 -0.46 6.19
C GLY A 26 -6.31 -1.26 7.30
N THR A 27 -5.61 -1.52 8.43
CA THR A 27 -6.13 -2.37 9.51
C THR A 27 -7.41 -1.79 10.11
N THR A 28 -7.43 -0.50 10.40
CA THR A 28 -8.59 0.21 10.97
C THR A 28 -9.77 0.20 10.00
N LEU A 29 -9.52 0.43 8.71
CA LEU A 29 -10.55 0.35 7.66
C LEU A 29 -11.17 -1.04 7.63
N ARG A 30 -10.36 -2.08 7.58
CA ARG A 30 -10.82 -3.47 7.47
C ARG A 30 -11.52 -3.97 8.72
N GLN A 31 -10.96 -3.70 9.91
CA GLN A 31 -11.47 -4.29 11.17
C GLN A 31 -12.66 -3.55 11.76
N SER A 32 -12.78 -2.25 11.47
CA SER A 32 -13.76 -1.41 12.14
C SER A 32 -14.58 -0.57 11.16
N ILE A 33 -13.95 0.34 10.42
CA ILE A 33 -14.67 1.42 9.73
C ILE A 33 -15.64 0.87 8.68
N ILE A 34 -15.19 0.04 7.76
CA ILE A 34 -16.04 -0.49 6.68
C ILE A 34 -17.23 -1.25 7.27
N GLY A 35 -17.00 -2.13 8.27
CA GLY A 35 -18.07 -2.90 8.88
C GLY A 35 -19.08 -2.06 9.66
N ILE A 36 -18.61 -0.98 10.33
CA ILE A 36 -19.51 -0.05 11.04
C ILE A 36 -20.39 0.69 10.05
N LEU A 37 -19.81 1.18 8.95
CA LEU A 37 -20.50 1.98 7.95
C LEU A 37 -21.45 1.14 7.09
N ASP A 38 -21.10 -0.12 6.83
CA ASP A 38 -21.96 -1.05 6.10
C ASP A 38 -23.30 -1.32 6.81
N ARG A 39 -23.32 -1.22 8.15
CA ARG A 39 -24.56 -1.32 8.96
C ARG A 39 -25.57 -0.20 8.68
N LEU A 40 -25.14 0.90 8.10
CA LEU A 40 -26.03 1.97 7.66
C LEU A 40 -26.67 1.68 6.32
N HIS A 41 -26.30 0.57 5.69
CA HIS A 41 -26.76 0.12 4.38
C HIS A 41 -26.59 1.17 3.26
N PRO A 42 -25.40 1.85 3.13
CA PRO A 42 -25.19 2.73 2.01
C PRO A 42 -25.17 1.94 0.70
N LYS A 43 -25.52 2.59 -0.40
CA LYS A 43 -25.35 2.01 -1.73
C LYS A 43 -23.87 1.77 -2.04
N LYS A 44 -23.01 2.70 -1.64
CA LYS A 44 -21.55 2.68 -1.84
C LYS A 44 -20.83 3.34 -0.67
N ILE A 45 -19.66 2.81 -0.35
CA ILE A 45 -18.68 3.43 0.54
C ILE A 45 -17.47 3.83 -0.30
N VAL A 46 -17.21 5.13 -0.42
CA VAL A 46 -16.05 5.68 -1.13
C VAL A 46 -15.06 6.20 -0.09
N ILE A 47 -13.87 5.62 -0.07
CA ILE A 47 -12.77 6.03 0.79
C ILE A 47 -11.85 6.92 -0.04
N VAL A 48 -11.70 8.17 0.34
CA VAL A 48 -10.84 9.15 -0.32
C VAL A 48 -9.60 9.35 0.54
N SER A 49 -8.43 8.99 -0.01
CA SER A 49 -7.14 9.29 0.61
C SER A 49 -6.60 10.61 0.09
N SER A 50 -6.28 11.55 0.99
CA SER A 50 -5.68 12.83 0.61
C SER A 50 -4.20 12.70 0.20
N SER A 51 -3.59 11.55 0.45
CA SER A 51 -2.26 11.20 -0.06
C SER A 51 -2.34 10.20 -1.23
N PRO A 52 -1.31 10.14 -2.09
CA PRO A 52 -1.09 8.99 -2.97
C PRO A 52 -0.92 7.69 -2.21
N GLN A 53 -0.87 6.56 -2.93
CA GLN A 53 -0.63 5.25 -2.32
C GLN A 53 0.73 5.20 -1.63
N VAL A 54 0.74 4.92 -0.33
CA VAL A 54 1.99 4.72 0.43
C VAL A 54 2.58 3.37 0.06
N ARG A 55 3.72 3.38 -0.65
CA ARG A 55 4.34 2.20 -1.27
C ARG A 55 5.69 1.83 -0.69
N TYR A 56 6.39 2.81 -0.10
CA TYR A 56 7.79 2.68 0.29
C TYR A 56 8.01 3.02 1.76
N PRO A 57 9.01 2.37 2.41
CA PRO A 57 9.29 2.56 3.83
C PRO A 57 9.65 4.00 4.20
N ASP A 58 9.41 4.33 5.47
CA ASP A 58 9.90 5.56 6.07
C ASP A 58 11.43 5.56 6.14
N TYR A 59 12.03 6.65 5.66
CA TYR A 59 13.47 6.83 5.70
C TYR A 59 14.02 6.92 7.13
N TYR A 60 13.28 7.49 8.04
CA TYR A 60 13.67 7.65 9.43
C TYR A 60 13.45 6.38 10.28
N GLY A 61 12.74 5.40 9.78
CA GLY A 61 12.64 4.06 10.37
C GLY A 61 11.87 3.95 11.69
N ILE A 62 11.14 4.99 12.09
CA ILE A 62 10.42 5.01 13.37
C ILE A 62 9.14 4.17 13.28
N ASP A 63 8.39 4.30 12.19
CA ASP A 63 7.22 3.48 11.84
C ASP A 63 7.31 3.13 10.35
N MET A 64 6.51 2.20 9.87
CA MET A 64 6.50 1.82 8.45
C MET A 64 7.87 1.38 7.89
N ALA A 65 8.65 0.64 8.66
CA ALA A 65 9.98 0.16 8.25
C ALA A 65 9.96 -1.14 7.45
N SER A 66 8.87 -1.90 7.49
CA SER A 66 8.77 -3.26 6.93
C SER A 66 7.80 -3.32 5.75
N MET A 67 8.21 -3.95 4.64
CA MET A 67 7.41 -4.03 3.41
C MET A 67 6.04 -4.69 3.61
N ASP A 68 5.93 -5.65 4.53
CA ASP A 68 4.68 -6.33 4.87
C ASP A 68 3.64 -5.45 5.58
N GLN A 69 4.00 -4.24 5.99
CA GLN A 69 3.08 -3.28 6.58
C GLN A 69 2.24 -2.52 5.53
N PHE A 70 2.73 -2.43 4.30
CA PHE A 70 2.04 -1.66 3.24
C PHE A 70 0.99 -2.51 2.54
N ILE A 71 -0.28 -2.05 2.60
CA ILE A 71 -1.37 -2.72 1.88
C ILE A 71 -1.17 -2.64 0.35
N ALA A 72 -0.61 -1.52 -0.15
CA ALA A 72 -0.27 -1.37 -1.56
C ALA A 72 0.79 -2.37 -2.01
N PHE A 73 1.79 -2.65 -1.18
CA PHE A 73 2.79 -3.67 -1.46
C PHE A 73 2.18 -5.08 -1.49
N LYS A 74 1.35 -5.42 -0.51
CA LYS A 74 0.63 -6.71 -0.50
C LYS A 74 -0.22 -6.89 -1.74
N ALA A 75 -0.94 -5.85 -2.15
CA ALA A 75 -1.75 -5.86 -3.37
C ALA A 75 -0.89 -6.12 -4.62
N ALA A 76 0.23 -5.39 -4.76
CA ALA A 76 1.14 -5.54 -5.87
C ALA A 76 1.79 -6.94 -5.91
N ILE A 77 2.20 -7.50 -4.76
CA ILE A 77 2.75 -8.88 -4.69
C ILE A 77 1.71 -9.90 -5.16
N ILE A 78 0.46 -9.81 -4.70
CA ILE A 78 -0.60 -10.75 -5.09
C ILE A 78 -0.88 -10.68 -6.60
N LEU A 79 -0.93 -9.46 -7.16
CA LEU A 79 -1.09 -9.27 -8.60
C LEU A 79 0.08 -9.89 -9.38
N LYS A 80 1.32 -9.73 -8.88
CA LYS A 80 2.53 -10.30 -9.48
C LYS A 80 2.60 -11.82 -9.40
N GLU A 81 2.25 -12.40 -8.26
CA GLU A 81 2.28 -13.85 -8.06
C GLU A 81 1.34 -14.57 -9.02
N ARG A 82 0.24 -13.93 -9.41
CA ARG A 82 -0.68 -14.46 -10.40
C ARG A 82 -0.08 -14.49 -11.80
N ASP A 83 0.56 -13.39 -12.22
CA ASP A 83 0.86 -13.16 -13.62
C ASP A 83 2.38 -13.02 -13.93
N MET A 84 3.24 -12.74 -12.94
CA MET A 84 4.64 -12.34 -13.16
C MET A 84 5.62 -12.73 -12.03
N LYS A 85 5.62 -13.96 -11.58
CA LYS A 85 6.51 -14.43 -10.48
C LYS A 85 7.99 -14.10 -10.67
N ASP A 86 8.47 -14.10 -11.90
CA ASP A 86 9.88 -13.82 -12.22
C ASP A 86 10.32 -12.41 -11.86
N VAL A 87 9.40 -11.44 -11.83
CA VAL A 87 9.75 -10.05 -11.51
C VAL A 87 10.14 -9.90 -10.05
N ILE A 88 9.43 -10.59 -9.14
CA ILE A 88 9.75 -10.57 -7.71
C ILE A 88 11.15 -11.14 -7.49
N ALA A 89 11.44 -12.30 -8.11
CA ALA A 89 12.74 -12.94 -8.00
C ALA A 89 13.87 -12.07 -8.59
N ARG A 90 13.64 -11.45 -9.74
CA ARG A 90 14.63 -10.54 -10.35
C ARG A 90 14.89 -9.31 -9.49
N ALA A 91 13.84 -8.63 -9.02
CA ALA A 91 13.98 -7.48 -8.14
C ALA A 91 14.72 -7.84 -6.84
N TYR A 92 14.43 -9.01 -6.26
CA TYR A 92 15.12 -9.53 -5.09
C TYR A 92 16.62 -9.76 -5.36
N ASN A 93 16.97 -10.44 -6.45
CA ASN A 93 18.36 -10.69 -6.80
C ASN A 93 19.12 -9.39 -7.06
N LYS A 94 18.55 -8.49 -7.87
CA LYS A 94 19.11 -7.17 -8.11
C LYS A 94 19.34 -6.36 -6.83
N SER A 95 18.37 -6.42 -5.88
CA SER A 95 18.53 -5.75 -4.58
C SER A 95 19.65 -6.39 -3.75
N LYS A 96 19.80 -7.72 -3.78
CA LYS A 96 20.89 -8.44 -3.10
C LYS A 96 22.26 -8.13 -3.68
N ASP A 97 22.37 -8.09 -5.01
CA ASP A 97 23.63 -7.84 -5.71
C ASP A 97 24.22 -6.46 -5.41
N GLN A 98 23.38 -5.55 -4.89
CA GLN A 98 23.82 -4.23 -4.44
C GLN A 98 24.33 -4.21 -2.99
N VAL A 99 24.17 -5.29 -2.24
CA VAL A 99 24.65 -5.35 -0.85
C VAL A 99 26.17 -5.23 -0.84
N GLY A 100 26.68 -4.16 -0.22
CA GLY A 100 28.12 -3.86 -0.17
C GLY A 100 28.57 -2.84 -1.22
N LEU A 101 27.74 -2.46 -2.19
CA LEU A 101 28.05 -1.33 -3.06
C LEU A 101 28.05 0.00 -2.29
N PRO A 102 28.80 1.00 -2.75
CA PRO A 102 28.62 2.37 -2.31
C PRO A 102 27.14 2.77 -2.46
N LYS A 103 26.57 3.37 -1.43
CA LYS A 103 25.13 3.70 -1.40
C LYS A 103 24.71 4.66 -2.52
N GLU A 104 25.65 5.47 -3.03
CA GLU A 104 25.46 6.38 -4.15
C GLU A 104 25.25 5.68 -5.51
N GLN A 105 25.63 4.40 -5.59
CA GLN A 105 25.47 3.54 -6.77
C GLN A 105 24.23 2.65 -6.69
N MET A 106 23.53 2.67 -5.55
CA MET A 106 22.36 1.81 -5.35
C MET A 106 21.14 2.37 -6.09
N VAL A 107 20.35 1.45 -6.66
CA VAL A 107 19.09 1.72 -7.36
C VAL A 107 17.93 1.10 -6.60
N ASN A 108 16.80 1.80 -6.52
CA ASN A 108 15.57 1.27 -5.92
C ASN A 108 14.88 0.29 -6.87
N TYR A 109 15.25 -0.99 -6.79
CA TYR A 109 14.63 -2.05 -7.60
C TYR A 109 13.23 -2.46 -7.12
N VAL A 110 12.79 -2.02 -5.94
CA VAL A 110 11.41 -2.25 -5.48
C VAL A 110 10.39 -1.55 -6.38
N LYS A 111 10.78 -0.51 -7.09
CA LYS A 111 9.94 0.13 -8.12
C LYS A 111 9.46 -0.87 -9.19
N GLU A 112 10.26 -1.87 -9.54
CA GLU A 112 9.89 -2.90 -10.52
C GLU A 112 8.68 -3.74 -10.07
N ILE A 113 8.38 -3.77 -8.77
CA ILE A 113 7.20 -4.47 -8.24
C ILE A 113 5.91 -3.74 -8.63
N TYR A 114 5.92 -2.44 -8.69
CA TYR A 114 4.74 -1.62 -8.99
C TYR A 114 4.62 -1.27 -10.48
N ALA A 115 5.74 -1.19 -11.19
CA ALA A 115 5.84 -0.65 -12.54
C ALA A 115 4.84 -1.22 -13.59
N PRO A 116 4.46 -2.52 -13.56
CA PRO A 116 3.51 -3.06 -14.55
C PRO A 116 2.04 -2.75 -14.27
N PHE A 117 1.72 -2.13 -13.13
CA PHE A 117 0.34 -1.89 -12.71
C PHE A 117 0.02 -0.41 -12.67
N THR A 118 -1.20 -0.07 -13.05
CA THR A 118 -1.74 1.26 -12.81
C THR A 118 -2.07 1.46 -11.32
N ASN A 119 -2.24 2.72 -10.91
CA ASN A 119 -2.67 3.04 -9.55
C ASN A 119 -4.06 2.44 -9.24
N GLU A 120 -4.93 2.41 -10.24
CA GLU A 120 -6.29 1.89 -10.16
C GLU A 120 -6.31 0.37 -9.97
N GLU A 121 -5.45 -0.37 -10.67
CA GLU A 121 -5.33 -1.83 -10.52
C GLU A 121 -4.87 -2.20 -9.11
N ILE A 122 -3.87 -1.49 -8.58
CA ILE A 122 -3.41 -1.67 -7.21
C ILE A 122 -4.52 -1.30 -6.22
N ALA A 123 -5.21 -0.16 -6.42
CA ALA A 123 -6.31 0.26 -5.56
C ALA A 123 -7.47 -0.75 -5.57
N ALA A 124 -7.84 -1.29 -6.73
CA ALA A 124 -8.86 -2.33 -6.84
C ALA A 124 -8.48 -3.58 -6.02
N LYS A 125 -7.22 -4.02 -6.09
CA LYS A 125 -6.73 -5.14 -5.29
C LYS A 125 -6.70 -4.81 -3.80
N MET A 126 -6.36 -3.58 -3.42
CA MET A 126 -6.44 -3.14 -2.03
C MET A 126 -7.88 -3.17 -1.50
N VAL A 127 -8.87 -2.76 -2.30
CA VAL A 127 -10.29 -2.87 -1.94
C VAL A 127 -10.67 -4.31 -1.63
N GLU A 128 -10.27 -5.28 -2.47
CA GLU A 128 -10.52 -6.69 -2.21
C GLU A 128 -9.93 -7.18 -0.88
N LEU A 129 -8.71 -6.71 -0.55
CA LEU A 129 -8.02 -7.10 0.69
C LEU A 129 -8.60 -6.43 1.94
N LEU A 130 -9.14 -5.23 1.80
CA LEU A 130 -9.65 -4.41 2.90
C LEU A 130 -11.13 -4.65 3.17
N THR A 131 -11.90 -5.09 2.19
CA THR A 131 -13.34 -5.29 2.34
C THR A 131 -13.62 -6.57 3.13
N PRO A 132 -14.29 -6.50 4.30
CA PRO A 132 -14.67 -7.67 5.06
C PRO A 132 -15.63 -8.58 4.28
N LYS A 133 -15.55 -9.88 4.51
CA LYS A 133 -16.54 -10.81 3.94
C LYS A 133 -17.95 -10.47 4.47
N GLY A 134 -18.90 -10.43 3.57
CA GLY A 134 -20.30 -10.12 3.91
C GLY A 134 -20.67 -8.64 3.83
N THR A 135 -19.71 -7.75 3.51
CA THR A 135 -20.00 -6.34 3.21
C THR A 135 -20.97 -6.26 2.03
N GLN A 136 -22.09 -5.53 2.21
CA GLN A 136 -23.14 -5.39 1.19
C GLN A 136 -22.91 -4.17 0.30
N ALA A 137 -22.38 -3.08 0.86
CA ALA A 137 -22.06 -1.89 0.12
C ALA A 137 -20.91 -2.13 -0.87
N LYS A 138 -20.99 -1.53 -2.06
CA LYS A 138 -19.84 -1.46 -2.95
C LYS A 138 -18.77 -0.56 -2.33
N VAL A 139 -17.55 -1.08 -2.12
CA VAL A 139 -16.43 -0.30 -1.57
C VAL A 139 -15.53 0.16 -2.72
N GLU A 140 -15.13 1.42 -2.70
CA GLU A 140 -14.17 2.02 -3.62
C GLU A 140 -13.14 2.84 -2.85
N ILE A 141 -11.90 2.90 -3.36
CA ILE A 141 -10.84 3.77 -2.83
C ILE A 141 -10.39 4.71 -3.94
N VAL A 142 -10.35 5.99 -3.64
CA VAL A 142 -9.83 7.05 -4.51
C VAL A 142 -8.61 7.67 -3.84
N TYR A 143 -7.51 7.71 -4.57
CA TYR A 143 -6.26 8.29 -4.10
C TYR A 143 -6.00 9.64 -4.76
N GLN A 144 -5.33 10.52 -4.03
CA GLN A 144 -4.67 11.66 -4.64
C GLN A 144 -3.62 11.17 -5.64
N THR A 145 -3.44 11.89 -6.73
CA THR A 145 -2.34 11.65 -7.67
C THR A 145 -1.05 12.29 -7.17
N LEU A 146 0.10 11.80 -7.63
CA LEU A 146 1.39 12.42 -7.28
C LEU A 146 1.51 13.82 -7.85
N GLU A 147 1.02 14.02 -9.07
CA GLU A 147 0.95 15.31 -9.74
C GLU A 147 0.07 16.31 -8.97
N GLY A 148 -1.13 15.88 -8.57
CA GLY A 148 -2.04 16.72 -7.79
C GLY A 148 -1.49 17.04 -6.39
N LEU A 149 -0.70 16.13 -5.79
CA LEU A 149 0.01 16.42 -4.55
C LEU A 149 1.07 17.53 -4.76
N HIS A 150 1.85 17.46 -5.84
CA HIS A 150 2.85 18.47 -6.17
C HIS A 150 2.21 19.84 -6.47
N GLU A 151 1.06 19.85 -7.15
CA GLU A 151 0.31 21.09 -7.39
C GLU A 151 -0.20 21.70 -6.09
N ALA A 152 -0.72 20.88 -5.17
CA ALA A 152 -1.24 21.35 -3.88
C ALA A 152 -0.12 21.80 -2.93
N CYS A 153 1.07 21.19 -3.03
CA CYS A 153 2.20 21.44 -2.14
C CYS A 153 3.48 21.76 -2.94
N PRO A 154 3.52 22.83 -3.75
CA PRO A 154 4.60 23.08 -4.72
C PRO A 154 5.97 23.34 -4.09
N ASN A 155 6.02 23.71 -2.82
CA ASN A 155 7.26 24.00 -2.09
C ASN A 155 7.76 22.80 -1.27
N HIS A 156 7.10 21.65 -1.36
CA HIS A 156 7.44 20.44 -0.59
C HIS A 156 7.87 19.32 -1.51
N THR A 157 9.06 18.74 -1.26
CA THR A 157 9.67 17.69 -2.10
C THR A 157 9.68 16.30 -1.46
N GLY A 158 8.95 16.11 -0.36
CA GLY A 158 8.94 14.89 0.45
C GLY A 158 7.94 13.84 -0.05
N ASP A 159 8.12 13.34 -1.27
CA ASP A 159 7.20 12.40 -1.93
C ASP A 159 7.68 10.94 -1.97
N TRP A 160 8.83 10.63 -1.38
CA TRP A 160 9.48 9.31 -1.50
C TRP A 160 8.65 8.13 -0.99
N TYR A 161 7.70 8.37 -0.09
CA TYR A 161 6.74 7.34 0.36
C TYR A 161 5.86 6.83 -0.77
N PHE A 162 5.64 7.65 -1.79
CA PHE A 162 4.76 7.41 -2.93
C PHE A 162 5.55 7.10 -4.19
N SER A 163 6.56 7.93 -4.50
CA SER A 163 7.40 7.83 -5.71
C SER A 163 8.51 6.78 -5.59
N GLY A 164 9.04 6.56 -4.38
CA GLY A 164 10.25 5.78 -4.13
C GLY A 164 11.54 6.51 -4.53
N ASP A 165 11.45 7.82 -4.81
CA ASP A 165 12.57 8.68 -5.14
C ASP A 165 13.13 9.32 -3.87
N TYR A 166 13.92 8.54 -3.14
CA TYR A 166 14.52 9.00 -1.88
C TYR A 166 15.55 10.10 -2.14
N PRO A 167 15.54 11.17 -1.31
CA PRO A 167 16.45 12.31 -1.47
C PRO A 167 17.90 11.97 -1.13
N THR A 168 18.13 10.81 -0.52
CA THR A 168 19.46 10.37 -0.12
C THR A 168 19.69 8.91 -0.51
N PRO A 169 20.97 8.54 -0.79
CA PRO A 169 21.33 7.15 -1.07
C PRO A 169 21.02 6.19 0.09
N GLY A 170 20.96 6.70 1.33
CA GLY A 170 20.56 5.93 2.51
C GLY A 170 19.13 5.41 2.44
N GLY A 171 18.21 6.19 1.87
CA GLY A 171 16.81 5.78 1.66
C GLY A 171 16.70 4.63 0.66
N VAL A 172 17.46 4.67 -0.43
CA VAL A 172 17.53 3.58 -1.42
C VAL A 172 18.06 2.30 -0.78
N LYS A 173 19.11 2.39 0.03
CA LYS A 173 19.64 1.25 0.79
C LYS A 173 18.57 0.65 1.71
N LEU A 174 17.85 1.50 2.43
CA LEU A 174 16.82 1.08 3.38
C LEU A 174 15.69 0.32 2.67
N VAL A 175 15.14 0.83 1.56
CA VAL A 175 14.04 0.17 0.85
C VAL A 175 14.46 -1.18 0.26
N ASN A 176 15.67 -1.26 -0.32
CA ASN A 176 16.20 -2.53 -0.81
C ASN A 176 16.40 -3.54 0.32
N GLN A 177 16.91 -3.11 1.48
CA GLN A 177 17.07 -3.98 2.64
C GLN A 177 15.73 -4.47 3.18
N ALA A 178 14.73 -3.58 3.31
CA ALA A 178 13.38 -3.95 3.74
C ALA A 178 12.75 -5.00 2.80
N PHE A 179 12.98 -4.89 1.50
CA PHE A 179 12.51 -5.86 0.53
C PHE A 179 13.25 -7.21 0.60
N ILE A 180 14.57 -7.18 0.81
CA ILE A 180 15.37 -8.39 1.04
C ILE A 180 14.86 -9.13 2.27
N ASP A 181 14.63 -8.43 3.37
CA ASP A 181 14.18 -9.01 4.64
C ASP A 181 12.76 -9.59 4.52
N TYR A 182 11.87 -8.93 3.79
CA TYR A 182 10.55 -9.47 3.46
C TYR A 182 10.64 -10.82 2.75
N ASN A 183 11.47 -10.92 1.69
CA ASN A 183 11.62 -12.15 0.93
C ASN A 183 12.26 -13.27 1.77
N ARG A 184 13.23 -12.97 2.62
CA ARG A 184 13.85 -13.95 3.53
C ARG A 184 12.84 -14.55 4.50
N LYS A 185 11.98 -13.71 5.10
CA LYS A 185 10.90 -14.15 5.99
C LYS A 185 9.91 -15.06 5.25
N SER A 186 9.47 -14.67 4.05
CA SER A 186 8.55 -15.44 3.23
C SER A 186 9.11 -16.83 2.88
N LEU A 187 10.37 -16.90 2.48
CA LEU A 187 11.05 -18.17 2.18
C LEU A 187 11.21 -19.08 3.42
N SER A 188 11.45 -18.52 4.60
CA SER A 188 11.56 -19.29 5.85
C SER A 188 10.22 -19.92 6.26
N ILE A 189 9.12 -19.19 6.09
CA ILE A 189 7.77 -19.69 6.37
C ILE A 189 7.41 -20.84 5.43
N LEU A 190 7.72 -20.73 4.14
CA LEU A 190 7.49 -21.80 3.15
C LEU A 190 8.26 -23.07 3.49
N LYS A 191 9.53 -22.97 3.90
CA LYS A 191 10.35 -24.13 4.29
C LYS A 191 9.79 -24.85 5.52
N ASN A 192 9.32 -24.09 6.52
CA ASN A 192 8.78 -24.68 7.74
C ASN A 192 7.42 -25.38 7.53
N ASN A 193 6.62 -24.93 6.53
CA ASN A 193 5.35 -25.56 6.18
C ASN A 193 5.51 -26.86 5.35
N HIS A 194 6.65 -27.07 4.68
CA HIS A 194 6.95 -28.29 3.94
C HIS A 194 7.65 -29.37 4.80
N SER A 195 7.98 -29.04 6.04
CA SER A 195 8.65 -29.93 6.99
C SER A 195 7.69 -30.52 8.04
N ARG A 196 6.40 -30.30 7.85
CA ARG A 196 5.30 -30.88 8.66
C ARG A 196 4.40 -31.71 7.80
#